data_ce200538d51db4d2dae616d1ab72cd19
#
_entry.id   ce200538d51db4d2dae616d1ab72cd19
#
_cell.length_a   1.000
_cell.length_b   1.000
_cell.length_c   1.000
_cell.angle_alpha   90.00
_cell.angle_beta   90.00
_cell.angle_gamma   90.00
#
_symmetry.space_group_name_H-M   'P 1'
#
loop_
_entity.id
_entity.type
_entity.pdbx_description
1 polymer ?
#
loop_
_entity_poly.entity_id
_entity_poly.type
_entity_poly.pdbx_seq_one_letter_code
_entity_poly.pdbx_strand_id
1 'polypeptide(L)'
;MAKKKRKEEKEEEKYEWTPPDFDEKGFLEKDMRGTKALFISTLLGLVLGIIAYLTTGFTPYIGIIVIFGGALLLRFIYPFFKIEFASLEKKTVAGNYVLLIFLALGIWIILLNPPFSDQIPPEIMQQRIFFVHGDTVLLYEGSSTPITAGDLTNITANVRDNGRLASVQIEVHAADAAQGSFQDMQSTSTYGLYEYKNTYTASGTSTQYVFTIKVTDGAGHVTTQNGTFVVVPG
;
A
#
# COMPACT_ATOMS: atom_id res chain seq x y z
N MET A 1 -89.45 -42.72 5.56
CA MET A 1 -88.92 -42.56 4.16
C MET A 1 -87.73 -41.62 4.15
N ALA A 2 -86.52 -42.13 4.05
CA ALA A 2 -85.31 -41.35 4.05
C ALA A 2 -84.86 -41.10 2.60
N LYS A 3 -84.88 -39.88 2.16
CA LYS A 3 -84.32 -39.45 0.84
C LYS A 3 -82.83 -39.43 0.93
N LYS A 4 -82.16 -40.35 0.26
CA LYS A 4 -80.72 -40.41 0.03
C LYS A 4 -80.31 -39.27 -0.92
N LYS A 5 -79.64 -38.21 -0.44
CA LYS A 5 -79.01 -37.18 -1.26
C LYS A 5 -77.82 -37.82 -1.98
N ARG A 6 -77.91 -37.91 -3.30
CA ARG A 6 -76.77 -38.22 -4.22
C ARG A 6 -75.79 -37.10 -4.10
N LYS A 7 -74.56 -37.39 -3.65
CA LYS A 7 -73.39 -36.50 -3.74
C LYS A 7 -72.96 -36.50 -5.20
N GLU A 8 -73.12 -35.37 -5.89
CA GLU A 8 -72.49 -35.13 -7.14
C GLU A 8 -70.99 -35.15 -6.90
N GLU A 9 -70.24 -36.09 -7.44
CA GLU A 9 -68.80 -36.07 -7.58
C GLU A 9 -68.48 -34.96 -8.52
N LYS A 10 -67.90 -33.86 -8.00
CA LYS A 10 -67.19 -32.89 -8.80
C LYS A 10 -65.99 -33.64 -9.42
N GLU A 11 -66.00 -33.83 -10.70
CA GLU A 11 -64.77 -34.15 -11.47
C GLU A 11 -63.73 -33.09 -11.10
N GLU A 12 -62.69 -33.53 -10.39
CA GLU A 12 -61.47 -32.72 -10.22
C GLU A 12 -60.87 -32.57 -11.62
N GLU A 13 -60.98 -31.37 -12.20
CA GLU A 13 -60.20 -31.00 -13.40
C GLU A 13 -58.73 -31.26 -13.05
N LYS A 14 -58.16 -32.32 -13.61
CA LYS A 14 -56.74 -32.56 -13.54
C LYS A 14 -56.02 -31.35 -14.16
N TYR A 15 -55.48 -30.50 -13.32
CA TYR A 15 -54.64 -29.40 -13.73
C TYR A 15 -53.40 -30.01 -14.42
N GLU A 16 -53.44 -30.09 -15.73
CA GLU A 16 -52.30 -30.54 -16.55
C GLU A 16 -51.33 -29.37 -16.64
N TRP A 17 -50.28 -29.39 -15.75
CA TRP A 17 -49.25 -28.38 -15.78
C TRP A 17 -48.51 -28.47 -17.10
N THR A 18 -48.75 -27.50 -17.98
CA THR A 18 -47.97 -27.29 -19.21
C THR A 18 -46.84 -26.32 -18.87
N PRO A 19 -45.55 -26.71 -19.06
CA PRO A 19 -44.45 -25.77 -18.86
C PRO A 19 -44.66 -24.56 -19.78
N PRO A 20 -44.38 -23.32 -19.30
CA PRO A 20 -44.49 -22.16 -20.13
C PRO A 20 -43.58 -22.30 -21.37
N ASP A 21 -44.04 -21.81 -22.50
CA ASP A 21 -43.27 -21.80 -23.74
C ASP A 21 -42.04 -20.93 -23.53
N PHE A 22 -40.85 -21.56 -23.47
CA PHE A 22 -39.59 -20.90 -23.16
C PHE A 22 -38.87 -20.58 -24.46
N ASP A 23 -38.70 -19.29 -24.76
CA ASP A 23 -37.93 -18.81 -25.92
C ASP A 23 -36.42 -18.93 -25.63
N GLU A 24 -35.84 -20.11 -25.92
CA GLU A 24 -34.43 -20.42 -25.72
C GLU A 24 -33.53 -19.47 -26.54
N LYS A 25 -33.91 -19.08 -27.75
CA LYS A 25 -33.09 -18.21 -28.60
C LYS A 25 -33.01 -16.80 -28.06
N GLY A 26 -34.15 -16.23 -27.67
CA GLY A 26 -34.22 -14.92 -27.08
C GLY A 26 -33.46 -14.82 -25.74
N PHE A 27 -33.55 -15.88 -24.92
CA PHE A 27 -32.81 -15.97 -23.69
C PHE A 27 -31.29 -16.02 -23.92
N LEU A 28 -30.81 -16.89 -24.83
CA LEU A 28 -29.38 -17.00 -25.16
C LEU A 28 -28.83 -15.72 -25.77
N GLU A 29 -29.56 -15.04 -26.64
CA GLU A 29 -29.12 -13.77 -27.19
C GLU A 29 -28.99 -12.68 -26.13
N LYS A 30 -29.93 -12.64 -25.19
CA LYS A 30 -29.90 -11.69 -24.07
C LYS A 30 -28.71 -11.98 -23.14
N ASP A 31 -28.49 -13.23 -22.81
CA ASP A 31 -27.39 -13.67 -21.93
C ASP A 31 -26.03 -13.37 -22.58
N MET A 32 -25.88 -13.70 -23.87
CA MET A 32 -24.65 -13.39 -24.63
C MET A 32 -24.38 -11.89 -24.72
N ARG A 33 -25.40 -11.03 -24.86
CA ARG A 33 -25.24 -9.58 -24.82
C ARG A 33 -24.79 -9.10 -23.44
N GLY A 34 -25.38 -9.63 -22.40
CA GLY A 34 -24.96 -9.36 -21.00
C GLY A 34 -23.51 -9.73 -20.73
N THR A 35 -23.11 -10.92 -21.18
CA THR A 35 -21.73 -11.43 -21.04
C THR A 35 -20.71 -10.59 -21.82
N LYS A 36 -21.04 -10.20 -23.07
CA LYS A 36 -20.20 -9.27 -23.85
C LYS A 36 -20.04 -7.92 -23.15
N ALA A 37 -21.12 -7.36 -22.63
CA ALA A 37 -21.11 -6.09 -21.90
C ALA A 37 -20.24 -6.19 -20.62
N LEU A 38 -20.34 -7.28 -19.89
CA LEU A 38 -19.51 -7.56 -18.73
C LEU A 38 -18.02 -7.62 -19.08
N PHE A 39 -17.68 -8.35 -20.14
CA PHE A 39 -16.29 -8.49 -20.60
C PHE A 39 -15.67 -7.16 -21.00
N ILE A 40 -16.43 -6.31 -21.73
CA ILE A 40 -15.99 -4.97 -22.12
C ILE A 40 -15.79 -4.08 -20.89
N SER A 41 -16.70 -4.14 -19.91
CA SER A 41 -16.58 -3.39 -18.68
C SER A 41 -15.35 -3.81 -17.86
N THR A 42 -15.09 -5.12 -17.79
CA THR A 42 -13.91 -5.66 -17.12
C THR A 42 -12.63 -5.18 -17.80
N LEU A 43 -12.54 -5.28 -19.12
CA LEU A 43 -11.36 -4.84 -19.87
C LEU A 43 -11.14 -3.32 -19.69
N LEU A 44 -12.20 -2.53 -19.78
CA LEU A 44 -12.11 -1.08 -19.55
C LEU A 44 -11.67 -0.76 -18.13
N GLY A 45 -12.18 -1.48 -17.13
CA GLY A 45 -11.76 -1.31 -15.72
C GLY A 45 -10.27 -1.57 -15.52
N LEU A 46 -9.73 -2.64 -16.13
CA LEU A 46 -8.29 -2.91 -16.10
C LEU A 46 -7.47 -1.77 -16.72
N VAL A 47 -7.88 -1.30 -17.91
CA VAL A 47 -7.19 -0.21 -18.61
C VAL A 47 -7.24 1.08 -17.80
N LEU A 48 -8.41 1.44 -17.25
CA LEU A 48 -8.56 2.65 -16.42
C LEU A 48 -7.73 2.58 -15.14
N GLY A 49 -7.62 1.42 -14.50
CA GLY A 49 -6.78 1.23 -13.32
C GLY A 49 -5.29 1.47 -13.63
N ILE A 50 -4.81 0.98 -14.78
CA ILE A 50 -3.43 1.21 -15.24
C ILE A 50 -3.22 2.70 -15.58
N ILE A 51 -4.15 3.35 -16.29
CA ILE A 51 -4.05 4.76 -16.63
C ILE A 51 -4.06 5.61 -15.35
N ALA A 52 -4.93 5.28 -14.39
CA ALA A 52 -4.98 5.95 -13.09
C ALA A 52 -3.62 5.87 -12.37
N TYR A 53 -2.97 4.71 -12.39
CA TYR A 53 -1.62 4.54 -11.83
C TYR A 53 -0.59 5.43 -12.53
N LEU A 54 -0.54 5.41 -13.87
CA LEU A 54 0.42 6.21 -14.63
C LEU A 54 0.24 7.72 -14.44
N THR A 55 -0.98 8.16 -14.14
CA THR A 55 -1.28 9.59 -13.92
C THR A 55 -1.10 10.03 -12.47
N THR A 56 -0.95 9.10 -11.52
CA THR A 56 -0.76 9.42 -10.09
C THR A 56 0.50 10.24 -9.82
N GLY A 57 1.55 10.07 -10.64
CA GLY A 57 2.80 10.85 -10.52
C GLY A 57 2.61 12.38 -10.63
N PHE A 58 1.51 12.85 -11.23
CA PHE A 58 1.18 14.28 -11.25
C PHE A 58 0.46 14.70 -9.95
N THR A 59 -0.64 14.07 -9.63
CA THR A 59 -1.33 14.15 -8.33
C THR A 59 -2.25 12.93 -8.15
N PRO A 60 -2.45 12.44 -6.91
CA PRO A 60 -3.33 11.29 -6.65
C PRO A 60 -4.79 11.54 -7.05
N TYR A 61 -5.25 12.79 -7.04
CA TYR A 61 -6.63 13.15 -7.43
C TYR A 61 -6.92 12.86 -8.89
N ILE A 62 -5.92 12.95 -9.78
CA ILE A 62 -6.08 12.64 -11.22
C ILE A 62 -6.50 11.19 -11.42
N GLY A 63 -5.92 10.25 -10.66
CA GLY A 63 -6.29 8.84 -10.73
C GLY A 63 -7.78 8.61 -10.44
N ILE A 64 -8.33 9.27 -9.43
CA ILE A 64 -9.76 9.21 -9.10
C ILE A 64 -10.60 9.77 -10.25
N ILE A 65 -10.23 10.93 -10.81
CA ILE A 65 -10.93 11.55 -11.94
C ILE A 65 -10.91 10.63 -13.16
N VAL A 66 -9.78 9.98 -13.45
CA VAL A 66 -9.63 9.02 -14.54
C VAL A 66 -10.60 7.85 -14.38
N ILE A 67 -10.69 7.26 -13.17
CA ILE A 67 -11.57 6.12 -12.92
C ILE A 67 -13.03 6.50 -13.07
N PHE A 68 -13.49 7.54 -12.39
CA PHE A 68 -14.92 7.93 -12.42
C PHE A 68 -15.32 8.59 -13.74
N GLY A 69 -14.45 9.44 -14.31
CA GLY A 69 -14.66 10.04 -15.65
C GLY A 69 -14.62 8.99 -16.76
N GLY A 70 -13.66 8.05 -16.66
CA GLY A 70 -13.53 6.94 -17.59
C GLY A 70 -14.71 5.96 -17.54
N ALA A 71 -15.32 5.76 -16.37
CA ALA A 71 -16.52 4.95 -16.24
C ALA A 71 -17.69 5.50 -17.10
N LEU A 72 -17.80 6.82 -17.24
CA LEU A 72 -18.82 7.44 -18.10
C LEU A 72 -18.64 7.07 -19.58
N LEU A 73 -17.41 6.73 -20.00
CA LEU A 73 -17.12 6.30 -21.38
C LEU A 73 -17.81 4.99 -21.73
N LEU A 74 -18.20 4.16 -20.74
CA LEU A 74 -18.88 2.90 -20.97
C LEU A 74 -20.14 3.07 -21.84
N ARG A 75 -20.87 4.18 -21.64
CA ARG A 75 -22.05 4.52 -22.44
C ARG A 75 -21.74 4.70 -23.93
N PHE A 76 -20.55 5.18 -24.27
CA PHE A 76 -20.12 5.42 -25.65
C PHE A 76 -19.42 4.18 -26.23
N ILE A 77 -18.80 3.37 -25.40
CA ILE A 77 -18.05 2.19 -25.81
C ILE A 77 -19.01 1.05 -26.21
N TYR A 78 -20.11 0.83 -25.49
CA TYR A 78 -21.05 -0.25 -25.79
C TYR A 78 -21.60 -0.19 -27.22
N PRO A 79 -22.08 0.94 -27.75
CA PRO A 79 -22.53 1.03 -29.14
C PRO A 79 -21.44 0.70 -30.16
N PHE A 80 -20.17 1.04 -29.88
CA PHE A 80 -19.05 0.69 -30.75
C PHE A 80 -18.91 -0.83 -30.92
N PHE A 81 -19.25 -1.61 -29.88
CA PHE A 81 -19.27 -3.08 -29.92
C PHE A 81 -20.65 -3.66 -30.30
N LYS A 82 -21.53 -2.85 -30.89
CA LYS A 82 -22.90 -3.22 -31.29
C LYS A 82 -23.76 -3.72 -30.11
N ILE A 83 -23.54 -3.17 -28.93
CA ILE A 83 -24.36 -3.42 -27.74
C ILE A 83 -25.21 -2.17 -27.52
N GLU A 84 -26.51 -2.30 -27.74
CA GLU A 84 -27.45 -1.23 -27.45
C GLU A 84 -27.62 -1.09 -25.93
N PHE A 85 -27.28 0.08 -25.40
CA PHE A 85 -27.36 0.36 -23.95
C PHE A 85 -28.81 0.17 -23.41
N ALA A 86 -29.81 0.51 -24.22
CA ALA A 86 -31.21 0.35 -23.89
C ALA A 86 -31.69 -1.12 -23.86
N SER A 87 -30.98 -2.03 -24.54
CA SER A 87 -31.32 -3.46 -24.59
C SER A 87 -30.85 -4.23 -23.38
N LEU A 88 -29.98 -3.64 -22.55
CA LEU A 88 -29.48 -4.25 -21.32
C LEU A 88 -30.43 -3.97 -20.17
N GLU A 89 -30.57 -4.93 -19.28
CA GLU A 89 -31.30 -4.73 -18.02
C GLU A 89 -30.60 -3.67 -17.16
N LYS A 90 -31.38 -2.79 -16.53
CA LYS A 90 -30.84 -1.74 -15.62
C LYS A 90 -29.92 -2.31 -14.54
N LYS A 91 -30.25 -3.49 -14.01
CA LYS A 91 -29.43 -4.19 -13.00
C LYS A 91 -28.06 -4.61 -13.57
N THR A 92 -28.04 -5.15 -14.78
CA THR A 92 -26.80 -5.54 -15.49
C THR A 92 -25.94 -4.31 -15.77
N VAL A 93 -26.54 -3.23 -16.23
CA VAL A 93 -25.81 -1.97 -16.45
C VAL A 93 -25.21 -1.44 -15.14
N ALA A 94 -26.01 -1.36 -14.09
CA ALA A 94 -25.54 -0.90 -12.78
C ALA A 94 -24.41 -1.81 -12.24
N GLY A 95 -24.57 -3.12 -12.34
CA GLY A 95 -23.54 -4.10 -11.95
C GLY A 95 -22.23 -3.92 -12.71
N ASN A 96 -22.31 -3.67 -14.02
CA ASN A 96 -21.13 -3.44 -14.86
C ASN A 96 -20.38 -2.15 -14.49
N TYR A 97 -21.09 -1.06 -14.15
CA TYR A 97 -20.47 0.16 -13.63
C TYR A 97 -19.76 -0.08 -12.30
N VAL A 98 -20.46 -0.75 -11.38
CA VAL A 98 -19.89 -1.09 -10.06
C VAL A 98 -18.65 -1.94 -10.24
N LEU A 99 -18.71 -3.01 -11.03
CA LEU A 99 -17.58 -3.88 -11.31
C LEU A 99 -16.41 -3.11 -11.91
N LEU A 100 -16.65 -2.29 -12.93
CA LEU A 100 -15.62 -1.48 -13.59
C LEU A 100 -14.91 -0.57 -12.59
N ILE A 101 -15.66 0.18 -11.77
CA ILE A 101 -15.08 1.10 -10.78
C ILE A 101 -14.27 0.34 -9.74
N PHE A 102 -14.83 -0.74 -9.16
CA PHE A 102 -14.11 -1.52 -8.15
C PHE A 102 -12.87 -2.20 -8.71
N LEU A 103 -12.95 -2.71 -9.94
CA LEU A 103 -11.80 -3.33 -10.60
C LEU A 103 -10.71 -2.31 -10.89
N ALA A 104 -11.07 -1.12 -11.42
CA ALA A 104 -10.13 -0.05 -11.69
C ALA A 104 -9.46 0.45 -10.40
N LEU A 105 -10.23 0.66 -9.32
CA LEU A 105 -9.70 1.01 -8.00
C LEU A 105 -8.78 -0.08 -7.45
N GLY A 106 -9.18 -1.35 -7.56
CA GLY A 106 -8.38 -2.49 -7.11
C GLY A 106 -7.02 -2.56 -7.82
N ILE A 107 -7.01 -2.47 -9.14
CA ILE A 107 -5.77 -2.44 -9.94
C ILE A 107 -4.92 -1.22 -9.58
N TRP A 108 -5.52 -0.05 -9.48
CA TRP A 108 -4.82 1.17 -9.10
C TRP A 108 -4.15 1.04 -7.74
N ILE A 109 -4.88 0.56 -6.72
CA ILE A 109 -4.34 0.35 -5.37
C ILE A 109 -3.21 -0.69 -5.38
N ILE A 110 -3.39 -1.81 -6.09
CA ILE A 110 -2.35 -2.85 -6.19
C ILE A 110 -1.07 -2.27 -6.79
N LEU A 111 -1.19 -1.49 -7.87
CA LEU A 111 -0.03 -0.90 -8.54
C LEU A 111 0.65 0.20 -7.72
N LEU A 112 -0.05 0.86 -6.80
CA LEU A 112 0.51 1.86 -5.87
C LEU A 112 1.25 1.25 -4.67
N ASN A 113 1.17 -0.06 -4.50
CA ASN A 113 1.79 -0.75 -3.36
C ASN A 113 2.93 -1.66 -3.80
N PRO A 114 3.88 -1.98 -2.90
CA PRO A 114 4.92 -2.96 -3.20
C PRO A 114 4.33 -4.31 -3.64
N PRO A 115 4.97 -5.00 -4.60
CA PRO A 115 6.28 -4.72 -5.19
C PRO A 115 6.26 -3.80 -6.42
N PHE A 116 5.10 -3.24 -6.82
CA PHE A 116 4.97 -2.46 -8.07
C PHE A 116 5.41 -1.00 -7.89
N SER A 117 5.12 -0.42 -6.75
CA SER A 117 5.50 0.95 -6.42
C SER A 117 5.73 1.09 -4.92
N ASP A 118 6.67 1.93 -4.55
CA ASP A 118 6.91 2.35 -3.20
C ASP A 118 6.73 3.88 -3.15
N GLN A 119 5.76 4.32 -2.37
CA GLN A 119 5.39 5.74 -2.25
C GLN A 119 5.65 6.28 -0.84
N ILE A 120 6.12 5.44 0.06
CA ILE A 120 6.27 5.78 1.47
C ILE A 120 7.75 5.83 1.82
N PRO A 121 8.27 6.99 2.27
CA PRO A 121 9.65 7.08 2.71
C PRO A 121 9.92 6.19 3.93
N PRO A 122 11.15 5.70 4.10
CA PRO A 122 11.53 4.92 5.26
C PRO A 122 11.41 5.72 6.55
N GLU A 123 11.11 5.06 7.65
CA GLU A 123 10.95 5.67 8.96
C GLU A 123 12.07 5.24 9.91
N ILE A 124 12.66 6.21 10.62
CA ILE A 124 13.60 5.95 11.71
C ILE A 124 12.81 6.04 13.02
N MET A 125 12.46 4.88 13.59
CA MET A 125 11.56 4.81 14.75
C MET A 125 12.24 5.14 16.07
N GLN A 126 13.50 4.71 16.24
CA GLN A 126 14.19 4.82 17.51
C GLN A 126 15.71 4.89 17.30
N GLN A 127 16.34 5.88 17.93
CA GLN A 127 17.77 5.99 18.03
C GLN A 127 18.19 5.77 19.49
N ARG A 128 19.25 5.02 19.68
CA ARG A 128 19.88 4.85 21.01
C ARG A 128 21.39 4.87 20.86
N ILE A 129 22.06 5.33 21.91
CA ILE A 129 23.51 5.36 22.01
C ILE A 129 23.88 4.52 23.21
N PHE A 130 24.65 3.47 22.97
CA PHE A 130 25.27 2.67 24.01
C PHE A 130 26.78 2.92 24.00
N PHE A 131 27.42 2.79 25.13
CA PHE A 131 28.87 2.85 25.21
C PHE A 131 29.39 1.84 26.23
N VAL A 132 30.64 1.43 26.06
CA VAL A 132 31.33 0.47 26.94
C VAL A 132 32.34 1.24 27.77
N HIS A 133 32.08 1.30 29.08
CA HIS A 133 33.01 1.85 30.03
C HIS A 133 33.58 0.73 30.93
N GLY A 134 34.87 0.44 30.78
CA GLY A 134 35.43 -0.79 31.36
C GLY A 134 34.78 -2.05 30.78
N ASP A 135 34.20 -2.90 31.63
CA ASP A 135 33.47 -4.12 31.23
C ASP A 135 31.96 -3.95 31.19
N THR A 136 31.46 -2.72 31.33
CA THR A 136 30.01 -2.45 31.44
C THR A 136 29.46 -1.71 30.21
N VAL A 137 28.35 -2.22 29.67
CA VAL A 137 27.59 -1.54 28.62
C VAL A 137 26.56 -0.62 29.25
N LEU A 138 26.62 0.66 28.94
CA LEU A 138 25.75 1.70 29.47
C LEU A 138 24.92 2.34 28.35
N LEU A 139 23.71 2.78 28.67
CA LEU A 139 22.88 3.61 27.80
C LEU A 139 23.23 5.08 28.04
N TYR A 140 23.46 5.83 26.99
CA TYR A 140 23.66 7.27 27.09
C TYR A 140 22.33 8.00 27.33
N GLU A 141 22.25 8.68 28.47
CA GLU A 141 21.08 9.45 28.91
C GLU A 141 21.45 10.93 29.11
N GLY A 142 22.25 11.47 28.22
CA GLY A 142 22.70 12.85 28.28
C GLY A 142 23.82 13.06 29.34
N SER A 143 23.79 14.19 30.05
CA SER A 143 24.83 14.55 31.01
C SER A 143 24.89 13.68 32.25
N SER A 144 23.87 12.86 32.53
CA SER A 144 23.85 11.95 33.70
C SER A 144 24.73 10.70 33.49
N THR A 145 24.99 10.33 32.24
CA THR A 145 25.85 9.20 31.88
C THR A 145 26.81 9.61 30.76
N PRO A 146 27.86 10.42 31.06
CA PRO A 146 28.75 10.92 30.03
C PRO A 146 29.61 9.80 29.44
N ILE A 147 29.85 9.87 28.14
CA ILE A 147 30.80 8.99 27.45
C ILE A 147 32.20 9.51 27.70
N THR A 148 33.14 8.65 28.11
CA THR A 148 34.52 9.03 28.32
C THR A 148 35.32 8.85 27.03
N ALA A 149 36.28 9.72 26.80
CA ALA A 149 37.18 9.62 25.63
C ALA A 149 37.86 8.26 25.57
N GLY A 150 37.72 7.57 24.43
CA GLY A 150 38.22 6.23 24.23
C GLY A 150 37.20 5.10 24.47
N ASP A 151 36.06 5.38 25.10
CA ASP A 151 34.96 4.40 25.22
C ASP A 151 34.44 3.98 23.85
N LEU A 152 34.22 2.66 23.68
CA LEU A 152 33.55 2.16 22.47
C LEU A 152 32.08 2.55 22.48
N THR A 153 31.71 3.45 21.60
CA THR A 153 30.34 3.94 21.46
C THR A 153 29.65 3.21 20.32
N ASN A 154 28.40 2.75 20.57
CA ASN A 154 27.54 2.09 19.58
C ASN A 154 26.25 2.89 19.39
N ILE A 155 26.12 3.53 18.25
CA ILE A 155 24.90 4.25 17.86
C ILE A 155 24.01 3.27 17.11
N THR A 156 22.79 3.08 17.60
CA THR A 156 21.81 2.16 17.00
C THR A 156 20.60 2.92 16.46
N ALA A 157 20.03 2.43 15.36
CA ALA A 157 18.80 2.93 14.79
C ALA A 157 17.87 1.78 14.43
N ASN A 158 16.59 1.89 14.83
CA ASN A 158 15.56 0.98 14.36
C ASN A 158 14.85 1.63 13.16
N VAL A 159 14.98 1.01 12.00
CA VAL A 159 14.49 1.52 10.70
C VAL A 159 13.39 0.62 10.20
N ARG A 160 12.29 1.20 9.76
CA ARG A 160 11.18 0.51 9.10
C ARG A 160 10.93 1.09 7.73
N ASP A 161 10.52 0.20 6.84
CA ASP A 161 10.11 0.53 5.49
C ASP A 161 9.07 -0.48 5.02
N ASN A 162 8.18 -0.08 4.12
CA ASN A 162 7.20 -0.95 3.49
C ASN A 162 7.75 -1.68 2.25
N GLY A 163 8.91 -1.26 1.75
CA GLY A 163 9.64 -1.84 0.64
C GLY A 163 11.00 -2.40 1.06
N ARG A 164 11.99 -2.19 0.23
CA ARG A 164 13.38 -2.61 0.48
C ARG A 164 14.25 -1.40 0.80
N LEU A 165 14.99 -1.46 1.88
CA LEU A 165 16.04 -0.48 2.18
C LEU A 165 17.22 -0.64 1.21
N ALA A 166 17.66 0.46 0.61
CA ALA A 166 18.85 0.52 -0.24
C ALA A 166 20.11 0.78 0.59
N SER A 167 20.05 1.74 1.54
CA SER A 167 21.17 2.04 2.43
C SER A 167 20.70 2.62 3.77
N VAL A 168 21.48 2.34 4.82
CA VAL A 168 21.36 3.00 6.13
C VAL A 168 22.74 3.50 6.48
N GLN A 169 22.91 4.81 6.55
CA GLN A 169 24.19 5.48 6.67
C GLN A 169 24.18 6.44 7.86
N ILE A 170 25.35 6.67 8.42
CA ILE A 170 25.57 7.63 9.50
C ILE A 170 26.76 8.50 9.18
N GLU A 171 26.66 9.76 9.55
CA GLU A 171 27.77 10.70 9.62
C GLU A 171 27.89 11.14 11.07
N VAL A 172 29.11 11.24 11.58
CA VAL A 172 29.39 11.75 12.94
C VAL A 172 30.56 12.73 12.88
N HIS A 173 30.37 13.91 13.44
CA HIS A 173 31.41 14.93 13.52
C HIS A 173 31.32 15.71 14.85
N ALA A 174 32.41 16.31 15.29
CA ALA A 174 32.38 17.25 16.40
C ALA A 174 31.58 18.51 16.00
N ALA A 175 30.83 19.09 16.92
CA ALA A 175 29.91 20.19 16.63
C ALA A 175 30.59 21.44 16.04
N ASP A 176 31.88 21.63 16.32
CA ASP A 176 32.75 22.69 15.79
C ASP A 176 33.53 22.33 14.52
N ALA A 177 33.42 21.05 14.09
CA ALA A 177 34.11 20.56 12.88
C ALA A 177 33.19 20.62 11.66
N ALA A 178 33.77 20.57 10.48
CA ALA A 178 33.05 20.42 9.24
C ALA A 178 32.37 19.01 9.18
N GLN A 179 31.24 18.94 8.48
CA GLN A 179 30.58 17.66 8.19
C GLN A 179 31.54 16.70 7.51
N GLY A 180 31.48 15.44 7.93
CA GLY A 180 32.27 14.35 7.39
C GLY A 180 31.60 13.64 6.20
N SER A 181 32.02 12.42 5.97
CA SER A 181 31.39 11.54 4.99
C SER A 181 30.43 10.56 5.65
N PHE A 182 29.33 10.22 4.99
CA PHE A 182 28.43 9.17 5.41
C PHE A 182 29.13 7.80 5.33
N GLN A 183 28.96 7.00 6.37
CA GLN A 183 29.46 5.62 6.50
C GLN A 183 28.26 4.68 6.66
N ASP A 184 28.39 3.46 6.12
CA ASP A 184 27.31 2.49 6.22
C ASP A 184 27.19 1.94 7.65
N MET A 185 25.96 1.90 8.17
CA MET A 185 25.64 1.21 9.40
C MET A 185 25.49 -0.30 9.14
N GLN A 186 25.93 -1.10 10.08
CA GLN A 186 25.84 -2.57 9.98
C GLN A 186 24.47 -3.07 10.46
N SER A 187 23.82 -3.93 9.66
CA SER A 187 22.61 -4.60 10.11
C SER A 187 22.93 -5.63 11.18
N THR A 188 22.11 -5.68 12.22
CA THR A 188 22.23 -6.68 13.27
C THR A 188 21.40 -7.94 12.94
N SER A 189 21.45 -8.96 13.81
CA SER A 189 20.57 -10.12 13.72
C SER A 189 19.10 -9.80 13.98
N THR A 190 18.80 -8.64 14.54
CA THR A 190 17.44 -8.15 14.78
C THR A 190 16.96 -7.37 13.56
N TYR A 191 15.82 -7.78 13.01
CA TYR A 191 15.22 -7.12 11.83
C TYR A 191 15.01 -5.62 12.05
N GLY A 192 15.48 -4.84 11.10
CA GLY A 192 15.34 -3.37 11.11
C GLY A 192 16.29 -2.65 12.06
N LEU A 193 17.12 -3.36 12.84
CA LEU A 193 18.08 -2.73 13.76
C LEU A 193 19.46 -2.63 13.11
N TYR A 194 19.97 -1.42 13.03
CA TYR A 194 21.28 -1.07 12.49
C TYR A 194 22.17 -0.52 13.59
N GLU A 195 23.48 -0.77 13.51
CA GLU A 195 24.47 -0.32 14.47
C GLU A 195 25.69 0.31 13.79
N TYR A 196 26.28 1.29 14.47
CA TYR A 196 27.53 1.91 14.10
C TYR A 196 28.41 2.04 15.34
N LYS A 197 29.61 1.44 15.31
CA LYS A 197 30.55 1.39 16.42
C LYS A 197 31.78 2.25 16.11
N ASN A 198 32.12 3.13 17.02
CA ASN A 198 33.31 3.95 16.92
C ASN A 198 33.78 4.42 18.32
N THR A 199 35.02 4.91 18.40
CA THR A 199 35.58 5.58 19.59
C THR A 199 35.77 7.05 19.27
N TYR A 200 35.53 7.90 20.30
CA TYR A 200 35.61 9.35 20.13
C TYR A 200 36.61 9.95 21.12
N THR A 201 37.12 11.12 20.79
CA THR A 201 38.08 11.85 21.60
C THR A 201 37.46 13.12 22.15
N ALA A 202 37.93 13.61 23.28
CA ALA A 202 37.59 14.92 23.80
C ALA A 202 38.84 15.78 23.91
N SER A 203 38.78 16.99 23.42
CA SER A 203 39.83 18.00 23.59
C SER A 203 39.38 19.04 24.61
N GLY A 204 40.16 19.21 25.66
CA GLY A 204 39.84 20.16 26.72
C GLY A 204 38.86 19.61 27.80
N THR A 205 37.73 20.28 28.00
CA THR A 205 36.77 19.92 29.06
C THR A 205 35.72 18.91 28.58
N SER A 206 35.21 19.06 27.40
CA SER A 206 34.26 18.12 26.74
C SER A 206 34.11 18.48 25.29
N THR A 207 33.72 17.52 24.48
CA THR A 207 33.42 17.72 23.04
C THR A 207 32.01 17.23 22.75
N GLN A 208 31.18 18.09 22.17
CA GLN A 208 29.89 17.70 21.66
C GLN A 208 30.03 17.12 20.25
N TYR A 209 29.45 15.97 20.03
CA TYR A 209 29.32 15.33 18.72
C TYR A 209 27.89 15.42 18.21
N VAL A 210 27.77 15.65 16.92
CA VAL A 210 26.51 15.60 16.18
C VAL A 210 26.58 14.40 15.24
N PHE A 211 25.51 13.67 15.15
CA PHE A 211 25.39 12.61 14.14
C PHE A 211 24.11 12.77 13.34
N THR A 212 24.17 12.37 12.08
CA THR A 212 23.05 12.35 11.15
C THR A 212 22.92 10.94 10.61
N ILE A 213 21.78 10.28 10.86
CA ILE A 213 21.42 9.02 10.23
C ILE A 213 20.61 9.31 8.99
N LYS A 214 21.05 8.74 7.86
CA LYS A 214 20.41 8.86 6.56
C LYS A 214 20.00 7.48 6.09
N VAL A 215 18.72 7.34 5.81
CA VAL A 215 18.12 6.11 5.29
C VAL A 215 17.59 6.35 3.89
N THR A 216 17.93 5.47 2.97
CA THR A 216 17.43 5.50 1.59
C THR A 216 16.77 4.17 1.29
N ASP A 217 15.56 4.20 0.71
CA ASP A 217 14.85 3.00 0.25
C ASP A 217 15.22 2.62 -1.20
N GLY A 218 14.61 1.54 -1.67
CA GLY A 218 14.81 1.05 -3.03
C GLY A 218 14.15 1.93 -4.11
N ALA A 219 13.21 2.78 -3.74
CA ALA A 219 12.55 3.74 -4.62
C ALA A 219 13.28 5.09 -4.69
N GLY A 220 14.26 5.32 -3.81
CA GLY A 220 15.07 6.54 -3.76
C GLY A 220 14.54 7.59 -2.79
N HIS A 221 13.53 7.27 -1.95
CA HIS A 221 13.15 8.18 -0.87
C HIS A 221 14.19 8.20 0.22
N VAL A 222 14.38 9.38 0.79
CA VAL A 222 15.41 9.61 1.81
C VAL A 222 14.78 10.18 3.07
N THR A 223 15.10 9.56 4.21
CA THR A 223 14.79 10.09 5.53
C THR A 223 16.08 10.34 6.29
N THR A 224 16.16 11.47 6.98
CA THR A 224 17.29 11.84 7.82
C THR A 224 16.83 12.17 9.24
N GLN A 225 17.65 11.78 10.23
CA GLN A 225 17.40 12.10 11.64
C GLN A 225 18.71 12.43 12.32
N ASN A 226 18.72 13.53 13.09
CA ASN A 226 19.90 14.02 13.80
C ASN A 226 19.84 13.66 15.27
N GLY A 227 21.00 13.50 15.87
CA GLY A 227 21.15 13.36 17.31
C GLY A 227 22.49 13.95 17.76
N THR A 228 22.65 14.06 19.09
CA THR A 228 23.87 14.59 19.69
C THR A 228 24.27 13.80 20.90
N PHE A 229 25.57 13.79 21.21
CA PHE A 229 26.11 13.26 22.45
C PHE A 229 27.36 14.03 22.87
N VAL A 230 27.72 13.90 24.12
CA VAL A 230 28.90 14.59 24.71
C VAL A 230 29.91 13.56 25.17
N VAL A 231 31.18 13.81 24.81
CA VAL A 231 32.33 13.02 25.25
C VAL A 231 33.16 13.88 26.19
N VAL A 232 33.47 13.34 27.37
CA VAL A 232 34.30 13.97 28.36
C VAL A 232 35.74 13.43 28.33
N PRO A 233 36.76 14.19 28.75
CA PRO A 233 38.11 13.66 28.87
C PRO A 233 38.17 12.47 29.85
N GLY A 234 39.05 11.49 29.58
CA GLY A 234 39.32 10.35 30.44
C GLY A 234 40.31 10.71 31.56
#